data_96d1714da70c2460d1c740c5f60bb621
#
_entry.id   96d1714da70c2460d1c740c5f60bb621
#
_cell.length_a   1.000
_cell.length_b   1.000
_cell.length_c   1.000
_cell.angle_alpha   90.00
_cell.angle_beta   90.00
_cell.angle_gamma   90.00
#
_symmetry.space_group_name_H-M   'P 1'
#
loop_
_entity.id
_entity.type
_entity.pdbx_description
1 polymer ?
#
loop_
_entity_poly.entity_id
_entity_poly.type
_entity_poly.pdbx_seq_one_letter_code
_entity_poly.pdbx_strand_id
1 'polypeptide(L)'
;MKKPRIRGFFIIFVKIISMSDNQALKSTALSDLHTSLGAKMVPFAGFNMPVLYDNLIQEHNCVRNAMGVFDVSHMGEVWIEGPKAYDLIEFITTNDVSTLYDGRVQYSCMPNATGGIVDDLLVYRFNAEKYLLVINAGNIDKDLAWIHEQNKNYGATITDVSPEYSLLAIQGPKATEALQKLTAVNLSDIPYYHFVEGELAGLQLIISCTGYTGAGGFELYVKNDDARALWDKVFEAGAEFGIKPIGLGARDTLRLEKGFC
;
A
#
# COMPACT_ATOMS: atom_id res chain seq x y z
N MET A 1 -42.92 -27.57 23.86
CA MET A 1 -42.12 -27.44 22.63
C MET A 1 -41.00 -26.40 22.88
N LYS A 2 -39.77 -26.83 23.05
CA LYS A 2 -38.59 -25.96 23.27
C LYS A 2 -37.95 -25.68 21.91
N LYS A 3 -37.78 -24.37 21.57
CA LYS A 3 -37.06 -23.94 20.36
C LYS A 3 -35.57 -24.23 20.51
N PRO A 4 -34.87 -24.73 19.48
CA PRO A 4 -33.42 -24.91 19.51
C PRO A 4 -32.73 -23.55 19.37
N ARG A 5 -31.78 -23.29 20.28
CA ARG A 5 -30.83 -22.18 20.16
C ARG A 5 -29.76 -22.55 19.12
N ILE A 6 -29.79 -21.89 17.97
CA ILE A 6 -28.70 -21.95 16.99
C ILE A 6 -27.62 -21.01 17.51
N ARG A 7 -26.54 -21.54 18.10
CA ARG A 7 -25.28 -20.83 18.28
C ARG A 7 -24.49 -21.02 17.00
N GLY A 8 -24.58 -20.02 16.11
CA GLY A 8 -23.69 -19.93 14.95
C GLY A 8 -22.33 -19.48 15.42
N PHE A 9 -21.39 -20.42 15.57
CA PHE A 9 -19.97 -20.11 15.63
C PHE A 9 -19.50 -19.83 14.19
N PHE A 10 -19.27 -18.58 13.85
CA PHE A 10 -18.45 -18.21 12.70
C PHE A 10 -17.01 -18.47 13.09
N ILE A 11 -16.49 -19.64 12.75
CA ILE A 11 -15.06 -19.91 12.76
C ILE A 11 -14.53 -19.40 11.42
N ILE A 12 -13.93 -18.21 11.42
CA ILE A 12 -13.08 -17.79 10.34
C ILE A 12 -11.84 -18.66 10.41
N PHE A 13 -11.73 -19.63 9.51
CA PHE A 13 -10.51 -20.39 9.28
C PHE A 13 -9.50 -19.43 8.62
N VAL A 14 -8.77 -18.68 9.43
CA VAL A 14 -7.46 -18.19 9.01
C VAL A 14 -6.60 -19.44 8.88
N LYS A 15 -6.36 -19.85 7.63
CA LYS A 15 -5.40 -20.91 7.32
C LYS A 15 -4.03 -20.38 7.71
N ILE A 16 -3.62 -20.62 8.97
CA ILE A 16 -2.25 -20.44 9.41
C ILE A 16 -1.46 -21.45 8.59
N ILE A 17 -0.84 -20.98 7.51
CA ILE A 17 0.20 -21.71 6.81
C ILE A 17 1.34 -21.77 7.83
N SER A 18 1.54 -22.93 8.41
CA SER A 18 2.71 -23.24 9.19
C SER A 18 3.91 -23.13 8.25
N MET A 19 4.53 -21.96 8.20
CA MET A 19 5.85 -21.81 7.62
C MET A 19 6.86 -22.42 8.59
N SER A 20 7.25 -23.65 8.31
CA SER A 20 8.44 -24.28 8.87
C SER A 20 9.65 -23.74 8.09
N ASP A 21 10.00 -22.50 8.26
CA ASP A 21 11.33 -21.98 7.99
C ASP A 21 11.61 -20.89 9.03
N ASN A 22 12.71 -21.05 9.72
CA ASN A 22 13.23 -20.19 10.78
C ASN A 22 13.82 -18.89 10.14
N GLN A 23 13.13 -18.31 9.17
CA GLN A 23 13.54 -17.06 8.56
C GLN A 23 13.14 -15.92 9.50
N ALA A 24 14.11 -15.12 9.93
CA ALA A 24 13.83 -13.93 10.71
C ALA A 24 12.87 -13.01 9.93
N LEU A 25 11.83 -12.51 10.60
CA LEU A 25 10.91 -11.57 9.98
C LEU A 25 11.65 -10.30 9.56
N LYS A 26 11.32 -9.79 8.38
CA LYS A 26 11.77 -8.47 7.93
C LYS A 26 11.14 -7.37 8.79
N SER A 27 11.81 -6.24 8.89
CA SER A 27 11.31 -5.05 9.59
C SER A 27 11.20 -3.89 8.60
N THR A 28 10.19 -3.04 8.78
CA THR A 28 10.12 -1.74 8.09
C THR A 28 11.03 -0.73 8.77
N ALA A 29 11.32 0.39 8.13
CA ALA A 29 12.11 1.48 8.71
C ALA A 29 11.48 2.06 9.99
N LEU A 30 10.17 1.85 10.21
CA LEU A 30 9.42 2.35 11.36
C LEU A 30 9.12 1.29 12.43
N SER A 31 9.64 0.07 12.32
CA SER A 31 9.31 -1.04 13.23
C SER A 31 9.59 -0.73 14.71
N ASP A 32 10.72 -0.07 15.01
CA ASP A 32 11.06 0.34 16.38
C ASP A 32 10.11 1.42 16.90
N LEU A 33 9.71 2.34 16.04
CA LEU A 33 8.72 3.36 16.35
C LEU A 33 7.37 2.72 16.72
N HIS A 34 6.87 1.79 15.92
CA HIS A 34 5.60 1.10 16.19
C HIS A 34 5.64 0.37 17.54
N THR A 35 6.76 -0.30 17.81
CA THR A 35 6.98 -0.96 19.11
C THR A 35 6.96 0.05 20.26
N SER A 36 7.64 1.19 20.09
CA SER A 36 7.66 2.26 21.12
C SER A 36 6.30 2.91 21.36
N LEU A 37 5.44 2.94 20.34
CA LEU A 37 4.06 3.41 20.43
C LEU A 37 3.10 2.36 21.03
N GLY A 38 3.61 1.19 21.43
CA GLY A 38 2.82 0.12 22.05
C GLY A 38 1.99 -0.69 21.06
N ALA A 39 2.34 -0.68 19.78
CA ALA A 39 1.65 -1.47 18.77
C ALA A 39 1.76 -2.97 19.05
N LYS A 40 0.68 -3.70 18.83
CA LYS A 40 0.71 -5.16 18.76
C LYS A 40 1.34 -5.57 17.44
N MET A 41 2.60 -5.96 17.49
CA MET A 41 3.35 -6.42 16.33
C MET A 41 3.06 -7.90 16.07
N VAL A 42 2.86 -8.27 14.79
CA VAL A 42 2.59 -9.66 14.37
C VAL A 42 3.30 -10.00 13.06
N PRO A 43 3.60 -11.28 12.81
CA PRO A 43 4.03 -11.74 11.49
C PRO A 43 2.95 -11.48 10.45
N PHE A 44 3.29 -10.75 9.39
CA PHE A 44 2.41 -10.47 8.27
C PHE A 44 3.23 -10.43 6.97
N ALA A 45 2.93 -11.32 6.03
CA ALA A 45 3.60 -11.39 4.72
C ALA A 45 5.14 -11.38 4.80
N GLY A 46 5.72 -12.06 5.80
CA GLY A 46 7.18 -12.13 6.01
C GLY A 46 7.78 -10.94 6.79
N PHE A 47 6.98 -9.97 7.19
CA PHE A 47 7.38 -8.81 7.98
C PHE A 47 6.81 -8.87 9.40
N ASN A 48 7.44 -8.14 10.32
CA ASN A 48 6.89 -7.85 11.65
C ASN A 48 6.13 -6.53 11.58
N MET A 49 4.78 -6.59 11.56
CA MET A 49 3.92 -5.44 11.26
C MET A 49 2.98 -5.07 12.41
N PRO A 50 2.65 -3.77 12.58
CA PRO A 50 1.67 -3.32 13.57
C PRO A 50 0.25 -3.70 13.10
N VAL A 51 -0.40 -4.62 13.84
CA VAL A 51 -1.79 -5.00 13.53
C VAL A 51 -2.81 -4.14 14.28
N LEU A 52 -2.43 -3.59 15.43
CA LEU A 52 -3.29 -2.84 16.33
C LEU A 52 -2.48 -1.98 17.27
N TYR A 53 -2.91 -0.73 17.56
CA TYR A 53 -2.30 0.13 18.56
C TYR A 53 -3.15 0.23 19.83
N ASP A 54 -4.47 0.33 19.68
CA ASP A 54 -5.40 0.47 20.82
C ASP A 54 -6.61 -0.43 20.64
N ASN A 55 -7.59 0.02 19.89
CA ASN A 55 -8.85 -0.70 19.66
C ASN A 55 -9.24 -0.68 18.19
N LEU A 56 -9.50 -1.84 17.62
CA LEU A 56 -9.82 -2.02 16.19
C LEU A 56 -10.97 -1.10 15.73
N ILE A 57 -12.05 -1.02 16.51
CA ILE A 57 -13.23 -0.22 16.13
C ILE A 57 -12.90 1.27 16.22
N GLN A 58 -12.10 1.69 17.22
CA GLN A 58 -11.70 3.08 17.37
C GLN A 58 -10.73 3.50 16.23
N GLU A 59 -9.79 2.63 15.85
CA GLU A 59 -8.88 2.85 14.72
C GLU A 59 -9.67 2.95 13.42
N HIS A 60 -10.59 2.02 13.16
CA HIS A 60 -11.49 2.05 12.01
C HIS A 60 -12.28 3.38 11.95
N ASN A 61 -12.92 3.74 13.05
CA ASN A 61 -13.73 4.97 13.14
C ASN A 61 -12.88 6.24 13.03
N CYS A 62 -11.62 6.22 13.48
CA CYS A 62 -10.69 7.33 13.32
C CYS A 62 -10.48 7.61 11.82
N VAL A 63 -10.21 6.58 11.04
CA VAL A 63 -10.05 6.72 9.57
C VAL A 63 -11.34 7.20 8.90
N ARG A 64 -12.51 6.73 9.32
CA ARG A 64 -13.80 7.15 8.75
C ARG A 64 -14.14 8.61 9.04
N ASN A 65 -13.83 9.12 10.23
CA ASN A 65 -14.33 10.40 10.73
C ASN A 65 -13.26 11.50 10.84
N ALA A 66 -11.99 11.13 10.86
CA ALA A 66 -10.86 12.02 11.01
C ALA A 66 -9.75 11.69 10.02
N MET A 67 -8.66 11.13 10.50
CA MET A 67 -7.55 10.63 9.67
C MET A 67 -6.67 9.67 10.45
N GLY A 68 -6.03 8.75 9.73
CA GLY A 68 -5.06 7.83 10.32
C GLY A 68 -3.89 7.55 9.39
N VAL A 69 -2.79 7.08 9.96
CA VAL A 69 -1.57 6.71 9.24
C VAL A 69 -1.33 5.21 9.39
N PHE A 70 -1.24 4.53 8.26
CA PHE A 70 -0.80 3.14 8.17
C PHE A 70 0.64 3.11 7.67
N ASP A 71 1.49 2.31 8.30
CA ASP A 71 2.72 1.84 7.67
C ASP A 71 2.38 0.64 6.78
N VAL A 72 2.55 0.79 5.48
CA VAL A 72 2.36 -0.27 4.49
C VAL A 72 3.64 -0.51 3.69
N SER A 73 4.80 -0.18 4.28
CA SER A 73 6.13 -0.34 3.69
C SER A 73 6.56 -1.80 3.47
N HIS A 74 5.69 -2.75 3.77
CA HIS A 74 5.88 -4.14 3.42
C HIS A 74 5.50 -4.46 1.98
N MET A 75 4.80 -3.55 1.29
CA MET A 75 4.48 -3.70 -0.13
C MET A 75 5.76 -3.75 -0.98
N GLY A 76 5.64 -4.24 -2.19
CA GLY A 76 6.75 -4.28 -3.15
C GLY A 76 6.64 -3.16 -4.18
N GLU A 77 7.75 -2.50 -4.47
CA GLU A 77 7.89 -1.45 -5.48
C GLU A 77 8.90 -1.90 -6.54
N VAL A 78 8.44 -1.96 -7.79
CA VAL A 78 9.26 -2.48 -8.91
C VAL A 78 9.23 -1.51 -10.07
N TRP A 79 10.39 -0.96 -10.41
CA TRP A 79 10.52 -0.16 -11.63
C TRP A 79 10.56 -1.06 -12.86
N ILE A 80 9.80 -0.66 -13.89
CA ILE A 80 9.87 -1.22 -15.23
C ILE A 80 10.22 -0.07 -16.18
N GLU A 81 11.39 -0.14 -16.80
CA GLU A 81 11.94 0.98 -17.57
C GLU A 81 12.46 0.56 -18.95
N GLY A 82 12.50 1.52 -19.87
CA GLY A 82 13.01 1.39 -21.23
C GLY A 82 11.91 1.25 -22.28
N PRO A 83 12.31 1.22 -23.57
CA PRO A 83 11.38 1.31 -24.70
C PRO A 83 10.40 0.14 -24.81
N LYS A 84 10.60 -0.94 -24.06
CA LYS A 84 9.72 -2.11 -24.00
C LYS A 84 8.93 -2.23 -22.68
N ALA A 85 9.02 -1.23 -21.81
CA ALA A 85 8.28 -1.22 -20.55
C ALA A 85 6.76 -1.30 -20.77
N TYR A 86 6.23 -0.48 -21.68
CA TYR A 86 4.81 -0.50 -22.06
C TYR A 86 4.38 -1.89 -22.57
N ASP A 87 5.11 -2.44 -23.54
CA ASP A 87 4.75 -3.72 -24.17
C ASP A 87 4.74 -4.87 -23.13
N LEU A 88 5.69 -4.88 -22.19
CA LEU A 88 5.73 -5.86 -21.11
C LEU A 88 4.51 -5.72 -20.19
N ILE A 89 4.22 -4.51 -19.70
CA ILE A 89 3.12 -4.28 -18.75
C ILE A 89 1.77 -4.58 -19.40
N GLU A 90 1.55 -4.17 -20.65
CA GLU A 90 0.35 -4.49 -21.40
C GLU A 90 0.15 -6.01 -21.54
N PHE A 91 1.24 -6.77 -21.70
CA PHE A 91 1.16 -8.22 -21.81
C PHE A 91 0.88 -8.93 -20.49
N ILE A 92 1.48 -8.45 -19.37
CA ILE A 92 1.37 -9.12 -18.07
C ILE A 92 0.14 -8.70 -17.24
N THR A 93 -0.60 -7.70 -17.69
CA THR A 93 -1.77 -7.19 -16.94
C THR A 93 -3.06 -7.31 -17.73
N THR A 94 -4.20 -7.34 -17.04
CA THR A 94 -5.51 -7.54 -17.65
C THR A 94 -6.17 -6.26 -18.15
N ASN A 95 -5.79 -5.10 -17.61
CA ASN A 95 -6.37 -3.83 -18.01
C ASN A 95 -5.53 -3.19 -19.13
N ASP A 96 -6.20 -2.48 -20.02
CA ASP A 96 -5.61 -1.75 -21.15
C ASP A 96 -4.70 -0.62 -20.65
N VAL A 97 -3.39 -0.83 -20.74
CA VAL A 97 -2.35 0.12 -20.31
C VAL A 97 -2.30 1.35 -21.25
N SER A 98 -2.85 1.25 -22.48
CA SER A 98 -2.94 2.39 -23.40
C SER A 98 -3.81 3.54 -22.86
N THR A 99 -4.69 3.25 -21.91
CA THR A 99 -5.53 4.25 -21.23
C THR A 99 -4.78 5.06 -20.18
N LEU A 100 -3.57 4.62 -19.80
CA LEU A 100 -2.72 5.38 -18.89
C LEU A 100 -2.03 6.54 -19.59
N TYR A 101 -1.95 7.66 -18.90
CA TYR A 101 -1.13 8.83 -19.24
C TYR A 101 -0.25 9.20 -18.05
N ASP A 102 0.71 10.06 -18.26
CA ASP A 102 1.70 10.42 -17.23
C ASP A 102 1.03 10.99 -15.98
N GLY A 103 1.36 10.46 -14.82
CA GLY A 103 0.72 10.78 -13.53
C GLY A 103 -0.53 9.97 -13.19
N ARG A 104 -0.96 9.02 -14.05
CA ARG A 104 -2.11 8.16 -13.77
C ARG A 104 -1.70 6.82 -13.19
N VAL A 105 -2.58 6.29 -12.30
CA VAL A 105 -2.47 4.96 -11.70
C VAL A 105 -3.58 4.06 -12.25
N GLN A 106 -3.29 2.77 -12.42
CA GLN A 106 -4.27 1.76 -12.82
C GLN A 106 -4.17 0.55 -11.89
N TYR A 107 -5.30 0.12 -11.33
CA TYR A 107 -5.41 -1.20 -10.69
C TYR A 107 -5.59 -2.26 -11.77
N SER A 108 -4.87 -3.36 -11.66
CA SER A 108 -4.96 -4.47 -12.61
C SER A 108 -4.65 -5.80 -11.95
N CYS A 109 -4.87 -6.90 -12.66
CA CYS A 109 -4.46 -8.24 -12.24
C CYS A 109 -3.39 -8.76 -13.19
N MET A 110 -2.46 -9.58 -12.69
CA MET A 110 -1.53 -10.36 -13.49
C MET A 110 -2.08 -11.77 -13.68
N PRO A 111 -2.54 -12.15 -14.88
CA PRO A 111 -3.01 -13.51 -15.16
C PRO A 111 -1.83 -14.44 -15.50
N ASN A 112 -2.04 -15.74 -15.33
CA ASN A 112 -1.16 -16.76 -15.87
C ASN A 112 -1.75 -17.40 -17.14
N ALA A 113 -0.95 -18.23 -17.81
CA ALA A 113 -1.34 -18.87 -19.07
C ALA A 113 -2.56 -19.81 -18.97
N THR A 114 -2.97 -20.21 -17.78
CA THR A 114 -4.13 -21.09 -17.55
C THR A 114 -5.39 -20.32 -17.11
N GLY A 115 -5.34 -18.98 -17.11
CA GLY A 115 -6.45 -18.12 -16.71
C GLY A 115 -6.57 -17.90 -15.19
N GLY A 116 -5.61 -18.38 -14.40
CA GLY A 116 -5.50 -18.06 -12.96
C GLY A 116 -4.85 -16.70 -12.76
N ILE A 117 -5.04 -16.11 -11.58
CA ILE A 117 -4.44 -14.86 -11.19
C ILE A 117 -3.11 -15.15 -10.46
N VAL A 118 -2.02 -14.54 -10.92
CA VAL A 118 -0.72 -14.53 -10.23
C VAL A 118 -0.82 -13.61 -9.05
N ASP A 119 -1.19 -12.34 -9.29
CA ASP A 119 -1.46 -11.33 -8.25
C ASP A 119 -2.29 -10.18 -8.83
N ASP A 120 -2.73 -9.27 -7.97
CA ASP A 120 -3.24 -7.95 -8.33
C ASP A 120 -2.22 -6.87 -7.96
N LEU A 121 -2.26 -5.73 -8.66
CA LEU A 121 -1.24 -4.70 -8.51
C LEU A 121 -1.75 -3.32 -8.90
N LEU A 122 -0.97 -2.30 -8.55
CA LEU A 122 -1.10 -0.97 -9.11
C LEU A 122 0.01 -0.72 -10.14
N VAL A 123 -0.36 -0.11 -11.26
CA VAL A 123 0.55 0.33 -12.32
C VAL A 123 0.55 1.85 -12.34
N TYR A 124 1.67 2.47 -12.03
CA TYR A 124 1.91 3.92 -12.06
C TYR A 124 2.66 4.26 -13.34
N ARG A 125 2.13 5.17 -14.16
CA ARG A 125 2.83 5.65 -15.33
C ARG A 125 3.49 6.99 -15.07
N PHE A 126 4.83 7.04 -15.08
CA PHE A 126 5.63 8.26 -14.98
C PHE A 126 5.83 8.91 -16.35
N ASN A 127 6.13 8.10 -17.35
CA ASN A 127 6.18 8.49 -18.76
C ASN A 127 6.05 7.24 -19.64
N ALA A 128 6.23 7.40 -20.96
CA ALA A 128 6.06 6.31 -21.92
C ALA A 128 7.00 5.11 -21.70
N GLU A 129 8.16 5.32 -21.06
CA GLU A 129 9.20 4.31 -20.87
C GLU A 129 9.50 4.05 -19.38
N LYS A 130 8.70 4.60 -18.44
CA LYS A 130 8.95 4.44 -17.01
C LYS A 130 7.67 4.23 -16.24
N TYR A 131 7.60 3.08 -15.57
CA TYR A 131 6.46 2.65 -14.75
C TYR A 131 6.94 2.15 -13.40
N LEU A 132 6.10 2.35 -12.36
CA LEU A 132 6.27 1.71 -11.06
C LEU A 132 5.11 0.71 -10.89
N LEU A 133 5.45 -0.54 -10.62
CA LEU A 133 4.49 -1.55 -10.17
C LEU A 133 4.52 -1.60 -8.64
N VAL A 134 3.33 -1.56 -8.03
CA VAL A 134 3.17 -1.78 -6.58
C VAL A 134 2.46 -3.10 -6.39
N ILE A 135 3.17 -4.06 -5.79
CA ILE A 135 2.79 -5.47 -5.68
C ILE A 135 2.61 -5.90 -4.23
N ASN A 136 1.89 -6.99 -4.00
CA ASN A 136 1.56 -7.44 -2.66
C ASN A 136 2.75 -8.10 -1.96
N ALA A 137 2.99 -7.72 -0.70
CA ALA A 137 4.12 -8.13 0.12
C ALA A 137 4.37 -9.65 0.15
N GLY A 138 3.30 -10.43 0.32
CA GLY A 138 3.38 -11.90 0.39
C GLY A 138 3.70 -12.58 -0.95
N ASN A 139 3.69 -11.84 -2.03
CA ASN A 139 3.84 -12.32 -3.41
C ASN A 139 5.07 -11.76 -4.12
N ILE A 140 5.86 -10.88 -3.50
CA ILE A 140 6.98 -10.18 -4.14
C ILE A 140 7.89 -11.13 -4.94
N ASP A 141 8.39 -12.19 -4.31
CA ASP A 141 9.30 -13.13 -4.98
C ASP A 141 8.62 -13.85 -6.16
N LYS A 142 7.36 -14.25 -6.00
CA LYS A 142 6.55 -14.91 -7.03
C LYS A 142 6.27 -13.96 -8.20
N ASP A 143 5.93 -12.73 -7.90
CA ASP A 143 5.56 -11.71 -8.90
C ASP A 143 6.80 -11.28 -9.69
N LEU A 144 7.92 -11.03 -9.00
CA LEU A 144 9.20 -10.76 -9.67
C LEU A 144 9.62 -11.91 -10.59
N ALA A 145 9.52 -13.15 -10.12
CA ALA A 145 9.83 -14.31 -10.94
C ALA A 145 8.94 -14.38 -12.19
N TRP A 146 7.64 -14.10 -12.07
CA TRP A 146 6.71 -14.04 -13.18
C TRP A 146 7.04 -12.91 -14.15
N ILE A 147 7.25 -11.69 -13.65
CA ILE A 147 7.60 -10.52 -14.48
C ILE A 147 8.91 -10.77 -15.24
N HIS A 148 9.94 -11.29 -14.58
CA HIS A 148 11.22 -11.62 -15.22
C HIS A 148 11.07 -12.72 -16.29
N GLU A 149 10.22 -13.72 -16.05
CA GLU A 149 9.98 -14.78 -17.05
C GLU A 149 9.35 -14.21 -18.31
N GLN A 150 8.32 -13.36 -18.16
CA GLN A 150 7.65 -12.75 -19.31
C GLN A 150 8.55 -11.74 -20.02
N ASN A 151 9.40 -11.03 -19.28
CA ASN A 151 10.32 -10.03 -19.82
C ASN A 151 11.39 -10.60 -20.76
N LYS A 152 11.62 -11.89 -20.76
CA LYS A 152 12.55 -12.53 -21.72
C LYS A 152 12.19 -12.21 -23.18
N ASN A 153 10.93 -11.92 -23.46
CA ASN A 153 10.43 -11.59 -24.78
C ASN A 153 10.44 -10.08 -25.09
N TYR A 154 10.66 -9.23 -24.10
CA TYR A 154 10.56 -7.77 -24.21
C TYR A 154 11.89 -7.07 -23.97
N GLY A 155 12.60 -7.41 -22.91
CA GLY A 155 13.91 -6.83 -22.59
C GLY A 155 13.83 -5.47 -21.91
N ALA A 156 12.74 -5.17 -21.16
CA ALA A 156 12.66 -4.00 -20.31
C ALA A 156 13.64 -4.14 -19.11
N THR A 157 14.06 -3.03 -18.55
CA THR A 157 14.84 -3.02 -17.30
C THR A 157 13.88 -3.19 -16.13
N ILE A 158 14.12 -4.17 -15.27
CA ILE A 158 13.34 -4.43 -14.06
C ILE A 158 14.24 -4.18 -12.85
N THR A 159 13.82 -3.33 -11.94
CA THR A 159 14.56 -3.01 -10.72
C THR A 159 13.63 -3.11 -9.51
N ASP A 160 13.88 -4.09 -8.63
CA ASP A 160 13.22 -4.16 -7.33
C ASP A 160 13.82 -3.11 -6.40
N VAL A 161 13.01 -2.13 -6.02
CA VAL A 161 13.38 -1.05 -5.09
C VAL A 161 12.59 -1.12 -3.78
N SER A 162 11.85 -2.20 -3.56
CA SER A 162 11.10 -2.43 -2.33
C SER A 162 11.95 -2.26 -1.05
N PRO A 163 13.23 -2.70 -1.02
CA PRO A 163 14.07 -2.49 0.17
C PRO A 163 14.48 -1.04 0.44
N GLU A 164 14.23 -0.13 -0.50
CA GLU A 164 14.68 1.26 -0.43
C GLU A 164 13.59 2.25 -0.01
N TYR A 165 12.33 1.84 -0.15
CA TYR A 165 11.19 2.72 0.08
C TYR A 165 10.39 2.33 1.31
N SER A 166 9.85 3.36 1.96
CA SER A 166 8.74 3.25 2.90
C SER A 166 7.50 3.82 2.26
N LEU A 167 6.37 3.20 2.54
CA LEU A 167 5.06 3.61 2.07
C LEU A 167 4.15 3.91 3.25
N LEU A 168 3.76 5.18 3.38
CA LEU A 168 2.80 5.63 4.39
C LEU A 168 1.46 5.93 3.73
N ALA A 169 0.39 5.27 4.17
CA ALA A 169 -0.96 5.58 3.75
C ALA A 169 -1.64 6.49 4.79
N ILE A 170 -1.84 7.76 4.43
CA ILE A 170 -2.51 8.76 5.24
C ILE A 170 -3.96 8.86 4.75
N GLN A 171 -4.89 8.28 5.49
CA GLN A 171 -6.25 8.03 5.03
C GLN A 171 -7.29 8.66 5.95
N GLY A 172 -8.34 9.20 5.36
CA GLY A 172 -9.48 9.79 6.06
C GLY A 172 -9.89 11.15 5.51
N PRO A 173 -11.09 11.65 5.83
CA PRO A 173 -11.63 12.89 5.29
C PRO A 173 -10.82 14.15 5.63
N LYS A 174 -9.96 14.08 6.65
CA LYS A 174 -9.08 15.19 7.06
C LYS A 174 -7.65 15.07 6.52
N ALA A 175 -7.32 14.02 5.80
CA ALA A 175 -5.96 13.78 5.33
C ALA A 175 -5.48 14.89 4.38
N THR A 176 -6.30 15.28 3.40
CA THR A 176 -5.93 16.35 2.46
C THR A 176 -5.66 17.68 3.17
N GLU A 177 -6.53 18.08 4.10
CA GLU A 177 -6.40 19.35 4.85
C GLU A 177 -5.12 19.37 5.71
N ALA A 178 -4.80 18.25 6.35
CA ALA A 178 -3.60 18.13 7.17
C ALA A 178 -2.32 18.15 6.32
N LEU A 179 -2.27 17.32 5.25
CA LEU A 179 -1.10 17.21 4.38
C LEU A 179 -0.84 18.48 3.58
N GLN A 180 -1.87 19.24 3.23
CA GLN A 180 -1.72 20.51 2.49
C GLN A 180 -0.85 21.54 3.23
N LYS A 181 -0.73 21.46 4.54
CA LYS A 181 0.16 22.32 5.33
C LYS A 181 1.65 22.02 5.12
N LEU A 182 1.97 20.85 4.58
CA LEU A 182 3.33 20.34 4.42
C LEU A 182 3.87 20.49 3.01
N THR A 183 3.06 20.95 2.05
CA THR A 183 3.45 21.00 0.64
C THR A 183 2.87 22.22 -0.08
N ALA A 184 3.62 22.71 -1.08
CA ALA A 184 3.12 23.69 -2.03
C ALA A 184 2.31 23.07 -3.18
N VAL A 185 2.36 21.74 -3.34
CA VAL A 185 1.53 21.01 -4.31
C VAL A 185 0.06 21.15 -3.87
N ASN A 186 -0.82 21.56 -4.79
CA ASN A 186 -2.25 21.58 -4.49
C ASN A 186 -2.81 20.14 -4.50
N LEU A 187 -2.93 19.55 -3.32
CA LEU A 187 -3.35 18.16 -3.16
C LEU A 187 -4.79 17.92 -3.66
N SER A 188 -5.64 18.95 -3.63
CA SER A 188 -7.02 18.84 -4.12
C SER A 188 -7.10 18.74 -5.65
N ASP A 189 -6.04 19.11 -6.36
CA ASP A 189 -5.97 19.01 -7.82
C ASP A 189 -5.50 17.61 -8.29
N ILE A 190 -5.06 16.73 -7.36
CA ILE A 190 -4.67 15.37 -7.68
C ILE A 190 -5.91 14.48 -7.66
N PRO A 191 -6.42 14.01 -8.82
CA PRO A 191 -7.62 13.18 -8.84
C PRO A 191 -7.35 11.79 -8.22
N TYR A 192 -8.41 11.10 -7.83
CA TYR A 192 -8.30 9.72 -7.38
C TYR A 192 -7.66 8.83 -8.47
N TYR A 193 -6.72 7.96 -8.09
CA TYR A 193 -5.87 7.18 -8.99
C TYR A 193 -4.94 8.02 -9.87
N HIS A 194 -4.44 9.14 -9.30
CA HIS A 194 -3.35 9.92 -9.89
C HIS A 194 -2.27 10.19 -8.85
N PHE A 195 -1.08 10.52 -9.32
CA PHE A 195 0.05 10.87 -8.49
C PHE A 195 0.88 11.99 -9.10
N VAL A 196 1.71 12.60 -8.27
CA VAL A 196 2.76 13.54 -8.66
C VAL A 196 4.04 13.23 -7.91
N GLU A 197 5.17 13.57 -8.50
CA GLU A 197 6.42 13.71 -7.76
C GLU A 197 6.50 15.14 -7.23
N GLY A 198 6.86 15.32 -5.96
CA GLY A 198 6.89 16.64 -5.37
C GLY A 198 7.50 16.67 -3.98
N GLU A 199 7.69 17.89 -3.48
CA GLU A 199 8.16 18.11 -2.12
C GLU A 199 6.98 18.12 -1.15
N LEU A 200 7.11 17.34 -0.06
CA LEU A 200 6.21 17.37 1.08
C LEU A 200 7.05 17.25 2.36
N ALA A 201 6.83 18.15 3.32
CA ALA A 201 7.61 18.25 4.56
C ALA A 201 9.13 18.49 4.33
N GLY A 202 9.53 19.09 3.20
CA GLY A 202 10.93 19.28 2.81
C GLY A 202 11.59 18.05 2.19
N LEU A 203 10.83 16.99 1.92
CA LEU A 203 11.31 15.74 1.35
C LEU A 203 10.75 15.54 -0.07
N GLN A 204 11.60 15.04 -0.98
CA GLN A 204 11.15 14.64 -2.32
C GLN A 204 10.54 13.24 -2.27
N LEU A 205 9.30 13.10 -2.72
CA LEU A 205 8.58 11.84 -2.65
C LEU A 205 7.49 11.73 -3.74
N ILE A 206 6.89 10.55 -3.88
CA ILE A 206 5.71 10.35 -4.71
C ILE A 206 4.48 10.57 -3.83
N ILE A 207 3.61 11.48 -4.24
CA ILE A 207 2.34 11.79 -3.59
C ILE A 207 1.23 11.20 -4.43
N SER A 208 0.61 10.13 -3.98
CA SER A 208 -0.41 9.40 -4.72
C SER A 208 -1.79 9.53 -4.06
N CYS A 209 -2.79 9.99 -4.83
CA CYS A 209 -4.19 9.99 -4.39
C CYS A 209 -4.80 8.60 -4.56
N THR A 210 -4.25 7.64 -3.84
CA THR A 210 -4.66 6.24 -3.77
C THR A 210 -4.90 5.82 -2.33
N GLY A 211 -5.36 4.59 -2.12
CA GLY A 211 -5.57 4.01 -0.81
C GLY A 211 -6.56 2.87 -0.83
N TYR A 212 -6.63 2.13 0.27
CA TYR A 212 -7.40 0.89 0.39
C TYR A 212 -8.47 0.97 1.49
N THR A 213 -8.96 2.18 1.77
CA THR A 213 -9.90 2.44 2.86
C THR A 213 -11.26 2.95 2.38
N GLY A 214 -11.30 3.54 1.19
CA GLY A 214 -12.48 4.26 0.68
C GLY A 214 -12.87 5.47 1.53
N ALA A 215 -11.93 6.01 2.33
CA ALA A 215 -12.12 7.20 3.15
C ALA A 215 -11.49 8.46 2.54
N GLY A 216 -10.81 8.32 1.40
CA GLY A 216 -9.97 9.36 0.81
C GLY A 216 -8.60 9.45 1.50
N GLY A 217 -7.72 10.26 0.96
CA GLY A 217 -6.36 10.43 1.47
C GLY A 217 -5.31 10.14 0.41
N PHE A 218 -4.08 9.92 0.87
CA PHE A 218 -2.91 9.77 0.02
C PHE A 218 -2.04 8.61 0.51
N GLU A 219 -1.28 8.05 -0.42
CA GLU A 219 -0.15 7.16 -0.17
C GLU A 219 1.13 7.91 -0.55
N LEU A 220 2.08 7.96 0.40
CA LEU A 220 3.34 8.70 0.29
C LEU A 220 4.49 7.71 0.24
N TYR A 221 5.20 7.68 -0.91
CA TYR A 221 6.38 6.83 -1.11
C TYR A 221 7.62 7.67 -0.83
N VAL A 222 8.39 7.30 0.16
CA VAL A 222 9.56 8.02 0.64
C VAL A 222 10.75 7.07 0.82
N LYS A 223 11.98 7.57 0.71
CA LYS A 223 13.15 6.74 1.05
C LYS A 223 13.13 6.37 2.52
N ASN A 224 13.62 5.16 2.84
CA ASN A 224 13.61 4.63 4.20
C ASN A 224 14.25 5.56 5.24
N ASP A 225 15.34 6.22 4.87
CA ASP A 225 16.07 7.14 5.76
C ASP A 225 15.23 8.35 6.19
N ASP A 226 14.26 8.74 5.36
CA ASP A 226 13.37 9.88 5.57
C ASP A 226 12.02 9.49 6.19
N ALA A 227 11.71 8.20 6.29
CA ALA A 227 10.40 7.71 6.74
C ALA A 227 10.03 8.22 8.12
N ARG A 228 10.99 8.26 9.06
CA ARG A 228 10.76 8.76 10.42
C ARG A 228 10.48 10.25 10.43
N ALA A 229 11.23 11.04 9.68
CA ALA A 229 11.02 12.49 9.59
C ALA A 229 9.65 12.80 8.96
N LEU A 230 9.27 12.08 7.92
CA LEU A 230 7.95 12.19 7.30
C LEU A 230 6.83 11.87 8.30
N TRP A 231 6.96 10.75 9.02
CA TRP A 231 6.00 10.34 10.04
C TRP A 231 5.78 11.44 11.07
N ASP A 232 6.86 11.95 11.67
CA ASP A 232 6.78 12.96 12.71
C ASP A 232 6.12 14.25 12.18
N LYS A 233 6.42 14.70 10.96
CA LYS A 233 5.81 15.86 10.30
C LYS A 233 4.33 15.66 9.99
N VAL A 234 3.94 14.48 9.54
CA VAL A 234 2.54 14.14 9.27
C VAL A 234 1.74 14.15 10.57
N PHE A 235 2.30 13.62 11.67
CA PHE A 235 1.63 13.65 12.99
C PHE A 235 1.54 15.06 13.57
N GLU A 236 2.57 15.89 13.38
CA GLU A 236 2.54 17.31 13.77
C GLU A 236 1.40 18.05 13.03
N ALA A 237 1.33 17.91 11.70
CA ALA A 237 0.32 18.57 10.88
C ALA A 237 -1.12 18.06 11.13
N GLY A 238 -1.24 16.76 11.45
CA GLY A 238 -2.52 16.09 11.69
C GLY A 238 -3.05 16.21 13.13
N ALA A 239 -2.26 16.77 14.06
CA ALA A 239 -2.60 16.77 15.50
C ALA A 239 -3.98 17.40 15.79
N GLU A 240 -4.29 18.55 15.18
CA GLU A 240 -5.58 19.22 15.37
C GLU A 240 -6.77 18.47 14.77
N PHE A 241 -6.52 17.54 13.83
CA PHE A 241 -7.52 16.70 13.17
C PHE A 241 -7.73 15.35 13.86
N GLY A 242 -7.03 15.10 14.96
CA GLY A 242 -7.16 13.87 15.71
C GLY A 242 -6.51 12.65 15.03
N ILE A 243 -5.41 12.87 14.32
CA ILE A 243 -4.61 11.81 13.67
C ILE A 243 -4.21 10.72 14.66
N LYS A 244 -4.27 9.47 14.21
CA LYS A 244 -3.80 8.31 14.97
C LYS A 244 -2.94 7.39 14.11
N PRO A 245 -1.99 6.65 14.72
CA PRO A 245 -1.41 5.48 14.07
C PRO A 245 -2.48 4.39 13.96
N ILE A 246 -2.51 3.70 12.84
CA ILE A 246 -3.55 2.71 12.53
C ILE A 246 -2.90 1.39 12.14
N GLY A 247 -3.34 0.31 12.78
CA GLY A 247 -2.84 -1.03 12.48
C GLY A 247 -3.50 -1.71 11.28
N LEU A 248 -2.85 -2.76 10.78
CA LEU A 248 -3.34 -3.51 9.61
C LEU A 248 -4.70 -4.19 9.85
N GLY A 249 -5.09 -4.40 11.12
CA GLY A 249 -6.43 -4.90 11.44
C GLY A 249 -7.54 -3.95 10.97
N ALA A 250 -7.36 -2.64 11.15
CA ALA A 250 -8.32 -1.64 10.64
C ALA A 250 -8.28 -1.54 9.11
N ARG A 251 -7.10 -1.72 8.47
CA ARG A 251 -6.99 -1.81 7.01
C ARG A 251 -7.96 -2.89 6.46
N ASP A 252 -7.99 -4.07 7.08
CA ASP A 252 -8.85 -5.16 6.63
C ASP A 252 -10.34 -4.84 6.83
N THR A 253 -10.74 -4.29 7.96
CA THR A 253 -12.16 -3.93 8.18
C THR A 253 -12.62 -2.79 7.29
N LEU A 254 -11.76 -1.80 7.01
CA LEU A 254 -12.05 -0.65 6.15
C LEU A 254 -12.24 -1.05 4.69
N ARG A 255 -11.33 -1.86 4.16
CA ARG A 255 -11.42 -2.34 2.77
C ARG A 255 -12.67 -3.20 2.55
N LEU A 256 -12.95 -4.08 3.51
CA LEU A 256 -14.10 -4.99 3.44
C LEU A 256 -15.43 -4.22 3.45
N GLU A 257 -15.56 -3.20 4.30
CA GLU A 257 -16.75 -2.34 4.36
C GLU A 257 -17.00 -1.63 3.02
N LYS A 258 -15.95 -1.28 2.28
CA LYS A 258 -16.06 -0.62 0.97
C LYS A 258 -16.17 -1.59 -0.20
N GLY A 259 -16.06 -2.89 0.04
CA GLY A 259 -16.13 -3.91 -1.00
C GLY A 259 -14.87 -3.98 -1.87
N PHE A 260 -13.71 -3.55 -1.34
CA PHE A 260 -12.41 -3.77 -1.99
C PHE A 260 -11.96 -5.22 -1.80
N CYS A 261 -11.34 -5.79 -2.83
CA CYS A 261 -10.87 -7.18 -2.82
C CYS A 261 -9.75 -7.41 -1.82
#